data_d3ed2579bbab5bb42965a1005fb1328d
#
_entry.id   d3ed2579bbab5bb42965a1005fb1328d
#
_cell.length_a   1.000
_cell.length_b   1.000
_cell.length_c   1.000
_cell.angle_alpha   90.00
_cell.angle_beta   90.00
_cell.angle_gamma   90.00
#
_symmetry.space_group_name_H-M   'P 1'
#
loop_
_entity.id
_entity.type
_entity.pdbx_description
1 polymer ?
#
loop_
_entity_poly.entity_id
_entity_poly.type
_entity_poly.pdbx_seq_one_letter_code
_entity_poly.pdbx_strand_id
1 'polypeptide(L)'
;MMRILAISGSLQAQSKNLALLTAAATVAPPGVDVVVFDGIRDLPHFNPDIEAMSVPESVLRWRQALAASDAVLIASPEYGFSLPGVLKNAIDWVIGSGELEGKVVAITAAVPGPERGRRGLHALRETLSAVRASIVGEPIPIGPEFERRVGALVSDLIQAVRRK
;
A
#
# COMPACT_ATOMS: atom_id res chain seq x y z
N MET A 1 7.45 18.93 -2.87
CA MET A 1 7.07 17.82 -3.78
C MET A 1 6.47 16.73 -2.91
N MET A 2 5.23 16.30 -3.19
CA MET A 2 4.55 15.24 -2.41
C MET A 2 5.08 13.88 -2.84
N ARG A 3 5.43 13.01 -1.90
CA ARG A 3 5.93 11.67 -2.16
C ARG A 3 4.92 10.62 -1.70
N ILE A 4 4.46 9.79 -2.63
CA ILE A 4 3.57 8.66 -2.38
C ILE A 4 4.38 7.36 -2.49
N LEU A 5 4.42 6.57 -1.42
CA LEU A 5 5.03 5.25 -1.43
C LEU A 5 4.02 4.23 -1.94
N ALA A 6 4.30 3.60 -3.06
CA ALA A 6 3.43 2.62 -3.70
C ALA A 6 3.91 1.18 -3.38
N ILE A 7 3.00 0.33 -2.91
CA ILE A 7 3.30 -1.02 -2.42
C ILE A 7 2.39 -2.03 -3.10
N SER A 8 2.99 -3.01 -3.78
CA SER A 8 2.24 -4.17 -4.30
C SER A 8 2.16 -5.27 -3.24
N GLY A 9 0.95 -5.67 -2.88
CA GLY A 9 0.72 -6.85 -2.04
C GLY A 9 1.01 -8.18 -2.77
N SER A 10 1.28 -8.14 -4.07
CA SER A 10 1.62 -9.32 -4.88
C SER A 10 3.12 -9.36 -5.19
N LEU A 11 3.75 -10.51 -4.98
CA LEU A 11 5.14 -10.76 -5.38
C LEU A 11 5.28 -11.26 -6.83
N GLN A 12 4.16 -11.44 -7.54
CA GLN A 12 4.18 -11.91 -8.92
C GLN A 12 4.74 -10.84 -9.86
N ALA A 13 5.71 -11.20 -10.70
CA ALA A 13 6.39 -10.26 -11.60
C ALA A 13 5.42 -9.57 -12.59
N GLN A 14 4.41 -10.28 -13.09
CA GLN A 14 3.37 -9.74 -13.99
C GLN A 14 2.06 -9.46 -13.26
N SER A 15 2.16 -8.94 -12.05
CA SER A 15 0.98 -8.61 -11.23
C SER A 15 0.18 -7.46 -11.83
N LYS A 16 -1.15 -7.64 -11.93
CA LYS A 16 -2.07 -6.54 -12.29
C LYS A 16 -2.08 -5.42 -11.23
N ASN A 17 -1.80 -5.75 -9.98
CA ASN A 17 -1.65 -4.75 -8.93
C ASN A 17 -0.38 -3.92 -9.12
N LEU A 18 0.74 -4.53 -9.54
CA LEU A 18 1.95 -3.78 -9.89
C LEU A 18 1.71 -2.88 -11.12
N ALA A 19 1.00 -3.37 -12.14
CA ALA A 19 0.61 -2.56 -13.30
C ALA A 19 -0.25 -1.35 -12.90
N LEU A 20 -1.16 -1.51 -11.93
CA LEU A 20 -1.95 -0.42 -11.37
C LEU A 20 -1.05 0.65 -10.72
N LEU A 21 -0.05 0.25 -9.93
CA LEU A 21 0.87 1.19 -9.31
C LEU A 21 1.75 1.92 -10.33
N THR A 22 2.15 1.24 -11.41
CA THR A 22 2.87 1.86 -12.52
C THR A 22 1.99 2.89 -13.24
N ALA A 23 0.71 2.56 -13.48
CA ALA A 23 -0.25 3.51 -14.04
C ALA A 23 -0.44 4.71 -13.10
N ALA A 24 -0.53 4.50 -11.79
CA ALA A 24 -0.62 5.59 -10.81
C ALA A 24 0.57 6.55 -10.89
N ALA A 25 1.79 6.03 -11.07
CA ALA A 25 2.98 6.85 -11.26
C ALA A 25 2.92 7.66 -12.58
N THR A 26 2.36 7.08 -13.65
CA THR A 26 2.24 7.73 -14.95
C THR A 26 1.20 8.88 -14.95
N VAL A 27 0.08 8.69 -14.23
CA VAL A 27 -1.01 9.67 -14.17
C VAL A 27 -0.86 10.71 -13.05
N ALA A 28 0.16 10.58 -12.22
CA ALA A 28 0.41 11.53 -11.13
C ALA A 28 0.65 12.95 -11.67
N PRO A 29 0.02 13.97 -11.07
CA PRO A 29 0.19 15.34 -11.53
C PRO A 29 1.59 15.90 -11.20
N PRO A 30 2.02 16.99 -11.87
CA PRO A 30 3.27 17.66 -11.54
C PRO A 30 3.38 17.99 -10.04
N GLY A 31 4.54 17.72 -9.45
CA GLY A 31 4.79 17.93 -8.03
C GLY A 31 4.41 16.76 -7.13
N VAL A 32 3.92 15.65 -7.70
CA VAL A 32 3.66 14.39 -6.99
C VAL A 32 4.57 13.31 -7.57
N ASP A 33 5.32 12.64 -6.69
CA ASP A 33 6.21 11.52 -7.01
C ASP A 33 5.65 10.22 -6.42
N VAL A 34 5.34 9.24 -7.27
CA VAL A 34 4.85 7.92 -6.87
C VAL A 34 5.98 6.91 -7.02
N VAL A 35 6.53 6.47 -5.90
CA VAL A 35 7.70 5.58 -5.85
C VAL A 35 7.26 4.18 -5.43
N VAL A 36 7.49 3.19 -6.28
CA VAL A 36 7.20 1.78 -5.96
C VAL A 36 8.30 1.23 -5.05
N PHE A 37 7.87 0.68 -3.91
CA PHE A 37 8.74 -0.05 -3.00
C PHE A 37 8.58 -1.56 -3.21
N ASP A 38 9.64 -2.24 -3.61
CA ASP A 38 9.65 -3.68 -3.90
C ASP A 38 10.26 -4.54 -2.78
N GLY A 39 10.74 -3.91 -1.72
CA GLY A 39 11.49 -4.56 -0.63
C GLY A 39 10.65 -5.35 0.38
N ILE A 40 9.31 -5.40 0.28
CA ILE A 40 8.51 -6.19 1.25
C ILE A 40 8.78 -7.69 1.16
N ARG A 41 9.26 -8.19 0.01
CA ARG A 41 9.66 -9.59 -0.19
C ARG A 41 10.87 -10.01 0.65
N ASP A 42 11.72 -9.04 1.01
CA ASP A 42 12.98 -9.27 1.71
C ASP A 42 12.85 -9.14 3.23
N LEU A 43 11.64 -8.84 3.71
CA LEU A 43 11.38 -8.72 5.14
C LEU A 43 11.33 -10.12 5.77
N PRO A 44 12.13 -10.42 6.80
CA PRO A 44 11.97 -11.65 7.55
C PRO A 44 10.58 -11.70 8.20
N HIS A 45 10.14 -12.87 8.59
CA HIS A 45 8.91 -12.97 9.38
C HIS A 45 9.07 -12.16 10.67
N PHE A 46 8.04 -11.35 10.96
CA PHE A 46 8.04 -10.54 12.18
C PHE A 46 8.22 -11.43 13.41
N ASN A 47 9.18 -11.05 14.23
CA ASN A 47 9.45 -11.68 15.51
C ASN A 47 9.89 -10.59 16.49
N PRO A 48 9.15 -10.39 17.60
CA PRO A 48 9.49 -9.40 18.63
C PRO A 48 10.90 -9.58 19.21
N ASP A 49 11.39 -10.83 19.32
CA ASP A 49 12.73 -11.08 19.84
C ASP A 49 13.83 -10.56 18.90
N ILE A 50 13.61 -10.72 17.59
CA ILE A 50 14.53 -10.17 16.57
C ILE A 50 14.51 -8.64 16.62
N GLU A 51 13.33 -8.05 16.71
CA GLU A 51 13.19 -6.59 16.82
C GLU A 51 13.91 -6.03 18.05
N ALA A 52 13.77 -6.71 19.19
CA ALA A 52 14.40 -6.30 20.45
C ALA A 52 15.94 -6.45 20.45
N MET A 53 16.46 -7.44 19.72
CA MET A 53 17.91 -7.66 19.63
C MET A 53 18.59 -6.73 18.64
N SER A 54 18.12 -6.71 17.40
CA SER A 54 18.65 -5.87 16.33
C SER A 54 17.68 -5.87 15.15
N VAL A 55 17.15 -4.70 14.82
CA VAL A 55 16.24 -4.54 13.69
C VAL A 55 16.96 -4.85 12.37
N PRO A 56 16.48 -5.81 11.55
CA PRO A 56 17.10 -6.16 10.27
C PRO A 56 17.18 -4.97 9.32
N GLU A 57 18.22 -4.91 8.49
CA GLU A 57 18.41 -3.80 7.55
C GLU A 57 17.26 -3.63 6.54
N SER A 58 16.67 -4.74 6.07
CA SER A 58 15.48 -4.69 5.20
C SER A 58 14.29 -4.01 5.89
N VAL A 59 14.12 -4.23 7.20
CA VAL A 59 13.09 -3.58 8.01
C VAL A 59 13.41 -2.10 8.21
N LEU A 60 14.67 -1.74 8.45
CA LEU A 60 15.08 -0.33 8.54
C LEU A 60 14.79 0.42 7.24
N ARG A 61 15.11 -0.17 6.08
CA ARG A 61 14.77 0.42 4.78
C ARG A 61 13.26 0.58 4.58
N TRP A 62 12.48 -0.40 5.02
CA TRP A 62 11.02 -0.34 4.98
C TRP A 62 10.47 0.82 5.82
N ARG A 63 10.89 0.93 7.08
CA ARG A 63 10.53 2.02 7.99
C ARG A 63 10.94 3.39 7.44
N GLN A 64 12.15 3.52 6.91
CA GLN A 64 12.63 4.75 6.29
C GLN A 64 11.81 5.15 5.06
N ALA A 65 11.44 4.19 4.20
CA ALA A 65 10.62 4.47 3.03
C ALA A 65 9.24 5.00 3.44
N LEU A 66 8.61 4.41 4.45
CA LEU A 66 7.36 4.89 5.02
C LEU A 66 7.51 6.28 5.64
N ALA A 67 8.53 6.49 6.48
CA ALA A 67 8.76 7.77 7.15
C ALA A 67 9.02 8.91 6.15
N ALA A 68 9.72 8.63 5.06
CA ALA A 68 10.04 9.61 4.00
C ALA A 68 8.88 9.90 3.04
N SER A 69 7.72 9.27 3.20
CA SER A 69 6.54 9.45 2.34
C SER A 69 5.46 10.28 3.00
N ASP A 70 4.77 11.11 2.23
CA ASP A 70 3.60 11.88 2.68
C ASP A 70 2.33 11.02 2.74
N ALA A 71 2.26 10.02 1.88
CA ALA A 71 1.15 9.07 1.80
C ALA A 71 1.61 7.71 1.30
N VAL A 72 0.74 6.70 1.43
CA VAL A 72 0.97 5.34 0.95
C VAL A 72 -0.15 4.93 0.01
N LEU A 73 0.19 4.23 -1.08
CA LEU A 73 -0.75 3.59 -2.01
C LEU A 73 -0.50 2.09 -2.02
N ILE A 74 -1.43 1.29 -1.56
CA ILE A 74 -1.33 -0.17 -1.51
C ILE A 74 -2.28 -0.78 -2.54
N ALA A 75 -1.74 -1.52 -3.51
CA ALA A 75 -2.51 -2.35 -4.41
C ALA A 75 -2.36 -3.83 -3.99
N SER A 76 -3.44 -4.45 -3.52
CA SER A 76 -3.42 -5.76 -2.89
C SER A 76 -4.35 -6.75 -3.56
N PRO A 77 -3.88 -7.94 -3.95
CA PRO A 77 -4.78 -9.03 -4.33
C PRO A 77 -5.52 -9.58 -3.09
N GLU A 78 -6.58 -10.33 -3.36
CA GLU A 78 -7.29 -11.09 -2.34
C GLU A 78 -6.80 -12.55 -2.36
N TYR A 79 -6.21 -13.01 -1.26
CA TYR A 79 -5.79 -14.40 -1.06
C TYR A 79 -6.55 -15.00 0.13
N GLY A 80 -7.28 -16.09 -0.10
CA GLY A 80 -8.05 -16.74 0.96
C GLY A 80 -9.03 -15.81 1.68
N PHE A 81 -9.70 -14.91 0.94
CA PHE A 81 -10.60 -13.87 1.45
C PHE A 81 -9.92 -12.83 2.35
N SER A 82 -8.60 -12.70 2.30
CA SER A 82 -7.81 -11.80 3.13
C SER A 82 -6.72 -11.09 2.32
N LEU A 83 -5.89 -10.28 3.01
CA LEU A 83 -4.69 -9.69 2.44
C LEU A 83 -3.58 -10.75 2.33
N PRO A 84 -2.61 -10.58 1.41
CA PRO A 84 -1.45 -11.47 1.31
C PRO A 84 -0.60 -11.49 2.58
N GLY A 85 -0.05 -12.66 2.92
CA GLY A 85 0.81 -12.82 4.11
C GLY A 85 2.03 -11.91 4.11
N VAL A 86 2.64 -11.68 2.93
CA VAL A 86 3.79 -10.76 2.81
C VAL A 86 3.43 -9.33 3.18
N LEU A 87 2.24 -8.87 2.81
CA LEU A 87 1.76 -7.53 3.15
C LEU A 87 1.41 -7.42 4.64
N LYS A 88 0.76 -8.46 5.18
CA LYS A 88 0.49 -8.54 6.62
C LYS A 88 1.79 -8.48 7.43
N ASN A 89 2.81 -9.26 7.03
CA ASN A 89 4.12 -9.25 7.65
C ASN A 89 4.79 -7.86 7.60
N ALA A 90 4.70 -7.17 6.47
CA ALA A 90 5.24 -5.82 6.33
C ALA A 90 4.57 -4.82 7.30
N ILE A 91 3.25 -4.94 7.51
CA ILE A 91 2.52 -4.11 8.47
C ILE A 91 2.90 -4.47 9.90
N ASP A 92 3.07 -5.76 10.22
CA ASP A 92 3.47 -6.21 11.56
C ASP A 92 4.79 -5.58 12.02
N TRP A 93 5.77 -5.43 11.13
CA TRP A 93 7.05 -4.79 11.41
C TRP A 93 6.97 -3.29 11.76
N VAL A 94 5.83 -2.64 11.53
CA VAL A 94 5.65 -1.20 11.77
C VAL A 94 4.55 -0.87 12.78
N ILE A 95 3.95 -1.89 13.40
CA ILE A 95 2.95 -1.69 14.47
C ILE A 95 3.58 -0.97 15.67
N GLY A 96 4.72 -1.45 16.14
CA GLY A 96 5.39 -0.91 17.33
C GLY A 96 6.12 0.41 17.08
N SER A 97 6.67 0.61 15.87
CA SER A 97 7.44 1.82 15.52
C SER A 97 6.58 2.97 14.98
N GLY A 98 5.36 2.70 14.49
CA GLY A 98 4.33 3.71 14.28
C GLY A 98 4.41 4.51 12.97
N GLU A 99 5.17 4.10 11.94
CA GLU A 99 5.34 4.88 10.70
C GLU A 99 4.04 5.04 9.89
N LEU A 100 3.03 4.21 10.18
CA LEU A 100 1.69 4.30 9.58
C LEU A 100 0.69 5.10 10.42
N GLU A 101 1.02 5.43 11.67
CA GLU A 101 0.11 6.16 12.54
C GLU A 101 -0.23 7.54 11.97
N GLY A 102 -1.52 7.75 11.77
CA GLY A 102 -2.02 8.97 11.16
C GLY A 102 -1.68 9.14 9.68
N LYS A 103 -0.89 8.30 9.05
CA LYS A 103 -0.57 8.42 7.61
C LYS A 103 -1.80 8.17 6.75
N VAL A 104 -1.96 8.94 5.67
CA VAL A 104 -3.02 8.68 4.68
C VAL A 104 -2.61 7.50 3.81
N VAL A 105 -3.46 6.48 3.77
CA VAL A 105 -3.21 5.25 3.01
C VAL A 105 -4.36 5.01 2.05
N ALA A 106 -4.09 5.04 0.75
CA ALA A 106 -5.03 4.54 -0.24
C ALA A 106 -4.86 3.03 -0.40
N ILE A 107 -5.96 2.29 -0.37
CA ILE A 107 -5.97 0.84 -0.63
C ILE A 107 -6.80 0.54 -1.86
N THR A 108 -6.33 -0.36 -2.70
CA THR A 108 -7.02 -0.77 -3.92
C THR A 108 -6.64 -2.18 -4.34
N ALA A 109 -7.34 -2.71 -5.33
CA ALA A 109 -7.04 -3.99 -5.98
C ALA A 109 -7.39 -3.89 -7.45
N ALA A 110 -6.49 -4.32 -8.33
CA ALA A 110 -6.79 -4.52 -9.75
C ALA A 110 -7.57 -5.82 -9.91
N VAL A 111 -8.84 -5.74 -10.24
CA VAL A 111 -9.78 -6.88 -10.21
C VAL A 111 -10.46 -7.09 -11.56
N PRO A 112 -10.86 -8.34 -11.90
CA PRO A 112 -11.58 -8.61 -13.15
C PRO A 112 -13.03 -8.11 -13.14
N GLY A 113 -13.58 -7.75 -11.98
CA GLY A 113 -14.95 -7.25 -11.85
C GLY A 113 -15.19 -6.60 -10.49
N PRO A 114 -16.26 -5.78 -10.35
CA PRO A 114 -16.48 -4.89 -9.20
C PRO A 114 -16.70 -5.60 -7.87
N GLU A 115 -17.14 -6.86 -7.91
CA GLU A 115 -17.40 -7.66 -6.70
C GLU A 115 -16.17 -8.40 -6.18
N ARG A 116 -15.08 -8.41 -6.95
CA ARG A 116 -13.83 -9.08 -6.58
C ARG A 116 -12.94 -8.19 -5.72
N GLY A 117 -12.13 -8.81 -4.85
CA GLY A 117 -11.14 -8.10 -4.03
C GLY A 117 -11.70 -7.41 -2.79
N ARG A 118 -13.02 -7.36 -2.60
CA ARG A 118 -13.65 -6.62 -1.50
C ARG A 118 -13.31 -7.17 -0.13
N ARG A 119 -13.23 -8.51 0.02
CA ARG A 119 -12.90 -9.15 1.31
C ARG A 119 -11.43 -8.94 1.66
N GLY A 120 -10.53 -9.05 0.68
CA GLY A 120 -9.12 -8.74 0.86
C GLY A 120 -8.89 -7.30 1.28
N LEU A 121 -9.56 -6.33 0.64
CA LEU A 121 -9.47 -4.92 1.05
C LEU A 121 -10.13 -4.65 2.39
N HIS A 122 -11.21 -5.36 2.74
CA HIS A 122 -11.80 -5.25 4.06
C HIS A 122 -10.81 -5.71 5.14
N ALA A 123 -10.19 -6.88 4.98
CA ALA A 123 -9.17 -7.37 5.91
C ALA A 123 -7.95 -6.43 6.01
N LEU A 124 -7.53 -5.86 4.88
CA LEU A 124 -6.46 -4.86 4.86
C LEU A 124 -6.86 -3.58 5.61
N ARG A 125 -8.09 -3.12 5.44
CA ARG A 125 -8.65 -1.96 6.14
C ARG A 125 -8.66 -2.18 7.66
N GLU A 126 -9.12 -3.33 8.11
CA GLU A 126 -9.11 -3.70 9.54
C GLU A 126 -7.68 -3.70 10.10
N THR A 127 -6.73 -4.30 9.37
CA THR A 127 -5.32 -4.33 9.76
C THR A 127 -4.71 -2.92 9.85
N LEU A 128 -4.99 -2.06 8.88
CA LEU A 128 -4.50 -0.67 8.86
C LEU A 128 -5.19 0.21 9.92
N SER A 129 -6.44 -0.12 10.28
CA SER A 129 -7.13 0.57 11.38
C SER A 129 -6.46 0.33 12.73
N ALA A 130 -5.90 -0.86 12.94
CA ALA A 130 -5.14 -1.19 14.15
C ALA A 130 -3.88 -0.31 14.33
N VAL A 131 -3.28 0.14 13.22
CA VAL A 131 -2.14 1.08 13.24
C VAL A 131 -2.57 2.55 13.07
N ARG A 132 -3.86 2.85 13.21
CA ARG A 132 -4.44 4.20 13.16
C ARG A 132 -4.14 4.97 11.87
N ALA A 133 -4.04 4.28 10.74
CA ALA A 133 -3.93 4.90 9.43
C ALA A 133 -5.28 5.54 9.00
N SER A 134 -5.20 6.63 8.23
CA SER A 134 -6.37 7.25 7.59
C SER A 134 -6.58 6.62 6.20
N ILE A 135 -7.65 5.85 6.00
CA ILE A 135 -7.77 4.94 4.87
C ILE A 135 -8.80 5.43 3.84
N VAL A 136 -8.40 5.49 2.57
CA VAL A 136 -9.27 5.78 1.41
C VAL A 136 -9.14 4.68 0.35
N GLY A 137 -10.03 4.65 -0.64
CA GLY A 137 -9.92 3.79 -1.83
C GLY A 137 -10.83 2.57 -1.84
N GLU A 138 -10.95 2.00 -3.04
CA GLU A 138 -11.81 0.89 -3.40
C GLU A 138 -11.18 -0.01 -4.49
N PRO A 139 -11.72 -1.22 -4.79
CA PRO A 139 -11.27 -2.03 -5.92
C PRO A 139 -11.45 -1.31 -7.26
N ILE A 140 -10.49 -1.47 -8.16
CA ILE A 140 -10.54 -0.91 -9.51
C ILE A 140 -10.67 -2.05 -10.53
N PRO A 141 -11.83 -2.19 -11.20
CA PRO A 141 -12.01 -3.14 -12.28
C PRO A 141 -11.08 -2.85 -13.46
N ILE A 142 -10.47 -3.91 -13.99
CA ILE A 142 -9.66 -3.85 -15.22
C ILE A 142 -10.62 -3.69 -16.40
N GLY A 143 -10.40 -2.66 -17.22
CA GLY A 143 -11.25 -2.38 -18.39
C GLY A 143 -11.01 -0.97 -18.96
N PRO A 144 -11.88 -0.49 -19.84
CA PRO A 144 -11.70 0.80 -20.54
C PRO A 144 -11.55 2.01 -19.61
N GLU A 145 -12.13 1.94 -18.42
CA GLU A 145 -12.11 3.01 -17.40
C GLU A 145 -10.93 2.90 -16.41
N PHE A 146 -10.05 1.92 -16.58
CA PHE A 146 -9.02 1.59 -15.59
C PHE A 146 -8.11 2.80 -15.26
N GLU A 147 -7.51 3.43 -16.29
CA GLU A 147 -6.60 4.57 -16.08
C GLU A 147 -7.31 5.76 -15.44
N ARG A 148 -8.54 6.06 -15.88
CA ARG A 148 -9.35 7.14 -15.30
C ARG A 148 -9.62 6.89 -13.81
N ARG A 149 -9.94 5.64 -13.43
CA ARG A 149 -10.18 5.25 -12.03
C ARG A 149 -8.90 5.32 -11.20
N VAL A 150 -7.78 4.93 -11.77
CA VAL A 150 -6.46 5.07 -11.12
C VAL A 150 -6.15 6.56 -10.88
N GLY A 151 -6.38 7.42 -11.87
CA GLY A 151 -6.23 8.87 -11.73
C GLY A 151 -7.12 9.48 -10.66
N ALA A 152 -8.38 9.03 -10.56
CA ALA A 152 -9.30 9.45 -9.50
C ALA A 152 -8.77 9.03 -8.12
N LEU A 153 -8.31 7.80 -7.95
CA LEU A 153 -7.73 7.32 -6.69
C LEU A 153 -6.51 8.14 -6.26
N VAL A 154 -5.60 8.45 -7.19
CA VAL A 154 -4.43 9.31 -6.92
C VAL A 154 -4.88 10.70 -6.49
N SER A 155 -5.88 11.27 -7.16
CA SER A 155 -6.45 12.58 -6.81
C SER A 155 -7.07 12.58 -5.40
N ASP A 156 -7.86 11.55 -5.07
CA ASP A 156 -8.49 11.40 -3.75
C ASP A 156 -7.44 11.27 -2.64
N LEU A 157 -6.36 10.51 -2.89
CA LEU A 157 -5.24 10.37 -1.97
C LEU A 157 -4.56 11.73 -1.71
N ILE A 158 -4.26 12.47 -2.78
CA ILE A 158 -3.65 13.81 -2.69
C ILE A 158 -4.55 14.77 -1.90
N GLN A 159 -5.86 14.76 -2.18
CA GLN A 159 -6.81 15.60 -1.47
C GLN A 159 -6.91 15.23 0.01
N ALA A 160 -6.89 13.94 0.35
CA ALA A 160 -6.92 13.47 1.73
C ALA A 160 -5.68 13.93 2.51
N VAL A 161 -4.49 13.93 1.88
CA VAL A 161 -3.26 14.47 2.49
C VAL A 161 -3.37 15.98 2.74
N ARG A 162 -3.94 16.74 1.79
CA ARG A 162 -4.05 18.21 1.90
C ARG A 162 -5.07 18.70 2.93
N ARG A 163 -6.03 17.84 3.30
CA ARG A 163 -7.06 18.17 4.31
C ARG A 163 -6.60 17.93 5.76
N LYS A 164 -5.44 17.37 5.93
CA LYS A 164 -4.83 17.00 7.20
C LYS A 164 -3.88 18.07 7.71
#